data_5390ef9318f52a5f762dbcee1c4c5d04
#
_entry.id   5390ef9318f52a5f762dbcee1c4c5d04
#
_cell.length_a   1.000
_cell.length_b   1.000
_cell.length_c   1.000
_cell.angle_alpha   90.00
_cell.angle_beta   90.00
_cell.angle_gamma   90.00
#
_symmetry.space_group_name_H-M   'P 1'
#
loop_
_entity.id
_entity.type
_entity.pdbx_description
1 polymer ?
#
loop_
_entity_poly.entity_id
_entity_poly.type
_entity_poly.pdbx_seq_one_letter_code
_entity_poly.pdbx_strand_id
1 'polypeptide(L)'
;MKKWKWIPTKQIFQTNGQEKKKSRVAKLISDKIDFKRRAIKRNPESKVIILKGRIHQEDINIVNIYAPNIGAPKYIKKILEDFKKDIDSSTIIVGDFNTPLSKMDRSSKQNINKDIVSLNNTLEEMDFNDIYRAFHPKEAKYTFFSSVHGTFSKTDHMIGHKASLKKFKKIEIISSIISDHQGLKLETKPKGKNWKHSKL
;
A
#
# COMPACT_ATOMS: atom_id res chain seq x y z
N MET A 1 6.17 -8.71 -23.44
CA MET A 1 6.72 -7.85 -22.38
C MET A 1 6.36 -6.41 -22.72
N LYS A 2 5.34 -5.80 -22.03
CA LYS A 2 5.06 -4.37 -22.21
C LYS A 2 6.19 -3.60 -21.53
N LYS A 3 7.04 -2.96 -22.33
CA LYS A 3 8.08 -2.04 -21.85
C LYS A 3 7.37 -0.82 -21.26
N TRP A 4 7.48 -0.62 -19.96
CA TRP A 4 7.15 0.62 -19.28
C TRP A 4 8.20 1.70 -19.68
N LYS A 5 8.04 2.27 -20.87
CA LYS A 5 9.04 3.14 -21.54
C LYS A 5 9.20 4.52 -20.90
N TRP A 6 8.36 4.86 -19.90
CA TRP A 6 8.21 6.24 -19.41
C TRP A 6 8.82 6.53 -18.04
N ILE A 7 9.22 5.48 -17.30
CA ILE A 7 9.87 5.66 -16.00
C ILE A 7 11.28 5.08 -16.13
N PRO A 8 12.33 5.90 -16.07
CA PRO A 8 13.70 5.39 -15.95
C PRO A 8 13.76 4.58 -14.65
N THR A 9 13.80 3.26 -14.77
CA THR A 9 13.76 2.34 -13.62
C THR A 9 15.08 1.60 -13.51
N LYS A 10 15.74 1.75 -12.35
CA LYS A 10 16.99 1.06 -12.06
C LYS A 10 16.74 -0.39 -11.58
N GLN A 11 15.63 -0.63 -10.90
CA GLN A 11 15.36 -1.93 -10.27
C GLN A 11 13.87 -2.29 -10.40
N ILE A 12 13.61 -3.54 -10.79
CA ILE A 12 12.27 -4.12 -10.86
C ILE A 12 12.26 -5.37 -10.00
N PHE A 13 11.28 -5.47 -9.09
CA PHE A 13 11.07 -6.63 -8.23
C PHE A 13 9.68 -7.21 -8.51
N GLN A 14 9.61 -8.53 -8.77
CA GLN A 14 8.37 -9.26 -9.11
C GLN A 14 8.22 -10.49 -8.22
N THR A 15 6.97 -10.96 -8.04
CA THR A 15 6.67 -12.15 -7.22
C THR A 15 7.11 -13.46 -7.84
N ASN A 16 7.17 -13.59 -9.16
CA ASN A 16 7.56 -14.84 -9.83
C ASN A 16 8.58 -14.64 -10.93
N GLY A 17 9.67 -15.45 -10.87
CA GLY A 17 10.75 -15.43 -11.84
C GLY A 17 10.63 -16.39 -13.02
N GLN A 18 9.78 -17.42 -13.01
CA GLN A 18 9.82 -18.48 -14.03
C GLN A 18 8.53 -18.74 -14.82
N GLU A 19 7.35 -18.42 -14.32
CA GLU A 19 6.12 -18.52 -15.11
C GLU A 19 5.64 -17.16 -15.61
N LYS A 20 5.87 -16.89 -16.89
CA LYS A 20 5.64 -15.62 -17.59
C LYS A 20 4.21 -15.06 -17.55
N LYS A 21 3.21 -15.75 -16.98
CA LYS A 21 1.79 -15.38 -17.07
C LYS A 21 1.08 -15.02 -15.76
N LYS A 22 1.73 -15.10 -14.59
CA LYS A 22 1.02 -14.93 -13.29
C LYS A 22 1.66 -13.99 -12.26
N SER A 23 2.63 -13.17 -12.64
CA SER A 23 3.15 -12.15 -11.72
C SER A 23 2.12 -11.04 -11.55
N ARG A 24 1.49 -10.95 -10.36
CA ARG A 24 0.43 -9.97 -10.07
C ARG A 24 0.92 -8.80 -9.22
N VAL A 25 2.16 -8.84 -8.76
CA VAL A 25 2.77 -7.77 -7.96
C VAL A 25 4.14 -7.45 -8.51
N ALA A 26 4.38 -6.17 -8.77
CA ALA A 26 5.69 -5.65 -9.16
C ALA A 26 6.01 -4.38 -8.39
N LYS A 27 7.29 -4.17 -8.08
CA LYS A 27 7.83 -2.92 -7.54
C LYS A 27 8.86 -2.37 -8.50
N LEU A 28 8.69 -1.11 -8.86
CA LEU A 28 9.61 -0.36 -9.71
C LEU A 28 10.23 0.75 -8.87
N ILE A 29 11.55 0.85 -8.90
CA ILE A 29 12.28 1.92 -8.23
C ILE A 29 12.97 2.75 -9.29
N SER A 30 12.72 4.06 -9.28
CA SER A 30 13.34 5.01 -10.17
C SER A 30 14.85 5.09 -9.93
N ASP A 31 15.62 5.27 -11.00
CA ASP A 31 17.05 5.54 -10.96
C ASP A 31 17.41 6.88 -10.30
N LYS A 32 16.43 7.80 -10.23
CA LYS A 32 16.56 9.09 -9.54
C LYS A 32 16.53 9.02 -8.04
N ILE A 33 16.16 7.84 -7.47
CA ILE A 33 16.07 7.63 -6.02
C ILE A 33 17.29 6.88 -5.54
N ASP A 34 18.03 7.45 -4.57
CA ASP A 34 19.12 6.73 -3.88
C ASP A 34 18.55 5.66 -2.94
N PHE A 35 18.04 4.61 -3.57
CA PHE A 35 17.53 3.44 -2.84
C PHE A 35 18.62 2.39 -2.69
N LYS A 36 18.97 2.09 -1.44
CA LYS A 36 19.93 1.03 -1.08
C LYS A 36 19.16 -0.17 -0.55
N ARG A 37 19.03 -1.20 -1.39
CA ARG A 37 18.38 -2.45 -1.00
C ARG A 37 19.18 -3.17 0.09
N ARG A 38 18.48 -3.61 1.15
CA ARG A 38 19.03 -4.47 2.21
C ARG A 38 18.58 -5.92 2.05
N ALA A 39 17.29 -6.14 1.87
CA ALA A 39 16.72 -7.46 1.74
C ALA A 39 15.48 -7.45 0.84
N ILE A 40 15.18 -8.62 0.27
CA ILE A 40 13.94 -8.90 -0.40
C ILE A 40 13.44 -10.28 0.00
N LYS A 41 12.18 -10.35 0.45
CA LYS A 41 11.48 -11.60 0.68
C LYS A 41 10.33 -11.69 -0.31
N ARG A 42 10.15 -12.84 -0.91
CA ARG A 42 9.08 -13.16 -1.84
C ARG A 42 8.36 -14.39 -1.34
N ASN A 43 7.06 -14.34 -1.32
CA ASN A 43 6.25 -15.53 -1.16
C ASN A 43 5.46 -15.73 -2.46
N PRO A 44 5.88 -16.68 -3.33
CA PRO A 44 5.22 -16.91 -4.61
C PRO A 44 3.76 -17.35 -4.46
N GLU A 45 3.45 -18.13 -3.45
CA GLU A 45 2.11 -18.64 -3.18
C GLU A 45 1.18 -17.53 -2.68
N SER A 46 1.68 -16.66 -1.82
CA SER A 46 0.90 -15.59 -1.19
C SER A 46 0.92 -14.25 -1.92
N LYS A 47 1.50 -14.17 -3.15
CA LYS A 47 1.51 -12.92 -3.95
C LYS A 47 1.97 -11.69 -3.15
N VAL A 48 2.95 -11.88 -2.26
CA VAL A 48 3.50 -10.85 -1.39
C VAL A 48 4.97 -10.61 -1.71
N ILE A 49 5.37 -9.35 -1.76
CA ILE A 49 6.77 -8.94 -1.82
C ILE A 49 7.06 -8.02 -0.63
N ILE A 50 8.09 -8.36 0.14
CA ILE A 50 8.65 -7.49 1.16
C ILE A 50 9.99 -6.98 0.66
N LEU A 51 10.13 -5.67 0.55
CA LEU A 51 11.35 -5.02 0.14
C LEU A 51 11.83 -4.13 1.29
N LYS A 52 12.99 -4.46 1.84
CA LYS A 52 13.67 -3.68 2.88
C LYS A 52 14.85 -2.92 2.29
N GLY A 53 14.96 -1.65 2.62
CA GLY A 53 16.04 -0.81 2.12
C GLY A 53 16.16 0.51 2.86
N ARG A 54 16.96 1.41 2.28
CA ARG A 54 17.15 2.79 2.74
C ARG A 54 16.95 3.78 1.61
N ILE A 55 16.35 4.91 1.94
CA ILE A 55 16.28 6.11 1.10
C ILE A 55 16.79 7.27 1.96
N HIS A 56 17.83 7.97 1.49
CA HIS A 56 18.41 9.11 2.22
C HIS A 56 18.71 8.80 3.69
N GLN A 57 19.32 7.65 3.95
CA GLN A 57 19.68 7.13 5.28
C GLN A 57 18.49 6.76 6.18
N GLU A 58 17.26 6.85 5.71
CA GLU A 58 16.09 6.33 6.41
C GLU A 58 15.76 4.92 5.98
N ASP A 59 15.50 4.05 6.96
CA ASP A 59 15.01 2.71 6.71
C ASP A 59 13.56 2.79 6.21
N ILE A 60 13.28 2.01 5.18
CA ILE A 60 11.96 1.85 4.61
C ILE A 60 11.72 0.37 4.30
N ASN A 61 10.60 -0.14 4.78
CA ASN A 61 10.12 -1.46 4.47
C ASN A 61 8.81 -1.31 3.69
N ILE A 62 8.74 -1.91 2.51
CA ILE A 62 7.53 -1.89 1.70
C ILE A 62 7.03 -3.31 1.60
N VAL A 63 5.82 -3.57 2.10
CA VAL A 63 5.10 -4.82 1.93
C VAL A 63 4.02 -4.59 0.88
N ASN A 64 4.12 -5.27 -0.27
CA ASN A 64 3.09 -5.17 -1.29
C ASN A 64 2.28 -6.46 -1.31
N ILE A 65 0.96 -6.32 -1.17
CA ILE A 65 -0.01 -7.41 -1.09
C ILE A 65 -0.99 -7.29 -2.26
N TYR A 66 -1.28 -8.43 -2.89
CA TYR A 66 -2.44 -8.57 -3.76
C TYR A 66 -3.35 -9.67 -3.17
N ALA A 67 -4.44 -9.27 -2.54
CA ALA A 67 -5.36 -10.21 -1.91
C ALA A 67 -6.29 -10.87 -2.95
N PRO A 68 -6.78 -12.08 -2.69
CA PRO A 68 -7.80 -12.73 -3.52
C PRO A 68 -9.15 -12.01 -3.36
N ASN A 69 -10.02 -12.11 -4.37
CA ASN A 69 -11.36 -11.50 -4.30
C ASN A 69 -12.24 -12.14 -3.20
N ILE A 70 -12.02 -13.43 -2.92
CA ILE A 70 -12.77 -14.17 -1.90
C ILE A 70 -11.87 -14.41 -0.70
N GLY A 71 -12.36 -14.10 0.51
CA GLY A 71 -11.64 -14.32 1.76
C GLY A 71 -10.47 -13.33 1.99
N ALA A 72 -10.46 -12.19 1.28
CA ALA A 72 -9.42 -11.18 1.35
C ALA A 72 -9.04 -10.75 2.78
N PRO A 73 -9.98 -10.44 3.71
CA PRO A 73 -9.60 -10.01 5.06
C PRO A 73 -8.85 -11.10 5.84
N LYS A 74 -9.29 -12.35 5.76
CA LYS A 74 -8.60 -13.49 6.41
C LYS A 74 -7.22 -13.71 5.84
N TYR A 75 -7.10 -13.61 4.51
CA TYR A 75 -5.83 -13.74 3.82
C TYR A 75 -4.83 -12.66 4.26
N ILE A 76 -5.26 -11.39 4.29
CA ILE A 76 -4.39 -10.29 4.71
C ILE A 76 -3.97 -10.45 6.17
N LYS A 77 -4.92 -10.79 7.06
CA LYS A 77 -4.63 -11.06 8.46
C LYS A 77 -3.54 -12.11 8.61
N LYS A 78 -3.68 -13.25 7.91
CA LYS A 78 -2.67 -14.32 7.90
C LYS A 78 -1.30 -13.80 7.44
N ILE A 79 -1.25 -12.99 6.37
CA ILE A 79 0.00 -12.39 5.89
C ILE A 79 0.65 -11.50 6.95
N LEU A 80 -0.12 -10.69 7.66
CA LEU A 80 0.39 -9.83 8.73
C LEU A 80 0.96 -10.66 9.89
N GLU A 81 0.30 -11.75 10.26
CA GLU A 81 0.75 -12.68 11.29
C GLU A 81 2.04 -13.41 10.86
N ASP A 82 2.07 -13.98 9.65
CA ASP A 82 3.21 -14.74 9.10
C ASP A 82 4.47 -13.85 8.99
N PHE A 83 4.30 -12.57 8.65
CA PHE A 83 5.40 -11.63 8.46
C PHE A 83 5.58 -10.64 9.63
N LYS A 84 4.97 -10.89 10.79
CA LYS A 84 5.01 -9.99 11.95
C LYS A 84 6.44 -9.59 12.34
N LYS A 85 7.40 -10.54 12.26
CA LYS A 85 8.83 -10.30 12.56
C LYS A 85 9.54 -9.41 11.53
N ASP A 86 8.99 -9.27 10.33
CA ASP A 86 9.54 -8.46 9.24
C ASP A 86 8.92 -7.06 9.18
N ILE A 87 7.85 -6.83 9.95
CA ILE A 87 7.07 -5.60 9.98
C ILE A 87 7.52 -4.78 11.20
N ASP A 88 7.83 -3.51 10.97
CA ASP A 88 8.27 -2.57 12.01
C ASP A 88 7.70 -1.16 11.76
N SER A 89 8.11 -0.18 12.56
CA SER A 89 7.64 1.21 12.44
C SER A 89 8.06 1.90 11.14
N SER A 90 8.99 1.36 10.37
CA SER A 90 9.39 1.87 9.04
C SER A 90 8.59 1.24 7.91
N THR A 91 7.65 0.35 8.21
CA THR A 91 6.90 -0.42 7.24
C THR A 91 5.71 0.36 6.69
N ILE A 92 5.56 0.30 5.37
CA ILE A 92 4.36 0.71 4.63
C ILE A 92 3.82 -0.53 3.91
N ILE A 93 2.58 -0.91 4.21
CA ILE A 93 1.88 -2.00 3.54
C ILE A 93 1.01 -1.40 2.46
N VAL A 94 1.19 -1.85 1.21
CA VAL A 94 0.49 -1.28 0.04
C VAL A 94 -0.11 -2.39 -0.81
N GLY A 95 -1.15 -2.05 -1.55
CA GLY A 95 -1.68 -2.91 -2.60
C GLY A 95 -3.18 -2.98 -2.67
N ASP A 96 -3.65 -3.86 -3.54
CA ASP A 96 -5.06 -4.16 -3.69
C ASP A 96 -5.46 -5.23 -2.65
N PHE A 97 -6.20 -4.78 -1.67
CA PHE A 97 -6.70 -5.63 -0.59
C PHE A 97 -8.00 -6.35 -0.95
N ASN A 98 -8.61 -6.02 -2.10
CA ASN A 98 -9.90 -6.54 -2.53
C ASN A 98 -10.98 -6.49 -1.43
N THR A 99 -10.83 -5.58 -0.48
CA THR A 99 -11.78 -5.36 0.61
C THR A 99 -11.73 -3.92 1.10
N PRO A 100 -12.85 -3.28 1.39
CA PRO A 100 -12.89 -2.03 2.14
C PRO A 100 -12.52 -2.29 3.60
N LEU A 101 -11.88 -1.34 4.25
CA LEU A 101 -11.56 -1.41 5.68
C LEU A 101 -12.57 -0.65 6.55
N SER A 102 -13.33 0.27 5.97
CA SER A 102 -14.35 1.05 6.69
C SER A 102 -15.64 1.15 5.90
N LYS A 103 -16.73 1.59 6.58
CA LYS A 103 -18.01 1.88 5.92
C LYS A 103 -17.86 2.98 4.86
N MET A 104 -16.97 3.93 5.06
CA MET A 104 -16.71 5.03 4.12
C MET A 104 -15.95 4.59 2.86
N ASP A 105 -15.39 3.40 2.85
CA ASP A 105 -14.71 2.84 1.69
C ASP A 105 -15.67 2.19 0.69
N ARG A 106 -16.98 2.31 0.89
CA ARG A 106 -18.03 1.83 -0.03
C ARG A 106 -19.09 2.90 -0.26
N SER A 107 -19.58 2.97 -1.49
CA SER A 107 -20.76 3.77 -1.83
C SER A 107 -22.08 3.07 -1.44
N SER A 108 -22.06 1.75 -1.30
CA SER A 108 -23.20 0.95 -0.83
C SER A 108 -23.33 1.00 0.71
N LYS A 109 -24.57 0.92 1.22
CA LYS A 109 -24.86 0.92 2.66
C LYS A 109 -24.56 -0.43 3.36
N GLN A 110 -23.77 -1.32 2.75
CA GLN A 110 -23.44 -2.60 3.34
C GLN A 110 -22.61 -2.47 4.63
N ASN A 111 -22.95 -3.26 5.63
CA ASN A 111 -22.20 -3.31 6.88
C ASN A 111 -20.83 -3.99 6.69
N ILE A 112 -19.90 -3.59 7.55
CA ILE A 112 -18.60 -4.25 7.70
C ILE A 112 -18.84 -5.65 8.29
N ASN A 113 -18.29 -6.67 7.64
CA ASN A 113 -18.44 -8.05 8.14
C ASN A 113 -17.41 -8.35 9.26
N LYS A 114 -17.62 -9.50 9.95
CA LYS A 114 -16.77 -9.92 11.08
C LYS A 114 -15.30 -10.11 10.69
N ASP A 115 -15.03 -10.55 9.47
CA ASP A 115 -13.65 -10.79 9.00
C ASP A 115 -12.89 -9.47 8.81
N ILE A 116 -13.57 -8.42 8.32
CA ILE A 116 -12.99 -7.07 8.21
C ILE A 116 -12.74 -6.48 9.62
N VAL A 117 -13.67 -6.67 10.55
CA VAL A 117 -13.47 -6.25 11.95
C VAL A 117 -12.23 -6.94 12.54
N SER A 118 -12.10 -8.26 12.33
CA SER A 118 -10.94 -9.02 12.81
C SER A 118 -9.63 -8.53 12.18
N LEU A 119 -9.62 -8.20 10.88
CA LEU A 119 -8.45 -7.61 10.23
C LEU A 119 -8.10 -6.24 10.82
N ASN A 120 -9.11 -5.38 11.02
CA ASN A 120 -8.90 -4.05 11.60
C ASN A 120 -8.33 -4.14 13.02
N ASN A 121 -8.81 -5.07 13.84
CA ASN A 121 -8.26 -5.32 15.18
C ASN A 121 -6.79 -5.73 15.11
N THR A 122 -6.42 -6.60 14.16
CA THR A 122 -5.02 -6.99 13.96
C THR A 122 -4.15 -5.81 13.53
N LEU A 123 -4.63 -4.96 12.63
CA LEU A 123 -3.91 -3.74 12.24
C LEU A 123 -3.74 -2.79 13.45
N GLU A 124 -4.78 -2.62 14.27
CA GLU A 124 -4.75 -1.79 15.47
C GLU A 124 -3.77 -2.33 16.52
N GLU A 125 -3.78 -3.65 16.80
CA GLU A 125 -2.85 -4.33 17.70
C GLU A 125 -1.38 -4.22 17.27
N MET A 126 -1.14 -4.06 15.96
CA MET A 126 0.18 -3.84 15.37
C MET A 126 0.54 -2.35 15.23
N ASP A 127 -0.26 -1.43 15.77
CA ASP A 127 -0.11 0.02 15.65
C ASP A 127 -0.13 0.54 14.21
N PHE A 128 -0.86 -0.10 13.31
CA PHE A 128 -1.03 0.33 11.92
C PHE A 128 -2.35 1.07 11.70
N ASN A 129 -2.34 2.01 10.75
CA ASN A 129 -3.54 2.73 10.33
C ASN A 129 -3.53 2.95 8.81
N ASP A 130 -4.72 3.03 8.20
CA ASP A 130 -4.87 3.47 6.81
C ASP A 130 -4.46 4.93 6.70
N ILE A 131 -3.36 5.18 5.95
CA ILE A 131 -2.78 6.52 5.80
C ILE A 131 -3.80 7.46 5.16
N TYR A 132 -4.55 6.98 4.14
CA TYR A 132 -5.57 7.81 3.50
C TYR A 132 -6.63 8.25 4.51
N ARG A 133 -7.11 7.33 5.34
CA ARG A 133 -8.12 7.61 6.35
C ARG A 133 -7.59 8.52 7.48
N ALA A 134 -6.32 8.40 7.82
CA ALA A 134 -5.69 9.28 8.80
C ALA A 134 -5.61 10.75 8.33
N PHE A 135 -5.40 10.98 7.02
CA PHE A 135 -5.33 12.32 6.44
C PHE A 135 -6.69 12.87 6.01
N HIS A 136 -7.63 11.99 5.65
CA HIS A 136 -8.95 12.33 5.12
C HIS A 136 -10.05 11.59 5.90
N PRO A 137 -10.25 11.89 7.20
CA PRO A 137 -11.13 11.10 8.08
C PRO A 137 -12.61 11.12 7.68
N LYS A 138 -13.03 12.14 6.96
CA LYS A 138 -14.46 12.34 6.56
C LYS A 138 -14.68 12.22 5.05
N GLU A 139 -13.64 11.98 4.26
CA GLU A 139 -13.75 11.98 2.79
C GLU A 139 -14.12 10.60 2.27
N ALA A 140 -15.19 10.49 1.49
CA ALA A 140 -15.59 9.28 0.80
C ALA A 140 -15.07 9.34 -0.65
N LYS A 141 -13.86 8.78 -0.87
CA LYS A 141 -13.27 8.58 -2.20
C LYS A 141 -12.92 7.12 -2.41
N TYR A 142 -12.97 6.69 -3.65
CA TYR A 142 -12.90 5.29 -4.03
C TYR A 142 -11.77 5.06 -5.03
N THR A 143 -11.25 3.83 -5.05
CA THR A 143 -10.19 3.42 -5.97
C THR A 143 -10.67 2.48 -7.07
N PHE A 144 -11.86 1.90 -6.93
CA PHE A 144 -12.42 0.92 -7.86
C PHE A 144 -13.90 1.17 -8.11
N PHE A 145 -14.33 0.98 -9.36
CA PHE A 145 -15.73 0.95 -9.76
C PHE A 145 -16.13 -0.43 -10.28
N SER A 146 -17.12 -1.03 -9.64
CA SER A 146 -17.71 -2.28 -10.09
C SER A 146 -18.85 -2.00 -11.08
N SER A 147 -18.60 -2.23 -12.37
CA SER A 147 -19.63 -2.07 -13.40
C SER A 147 -20.79 -3.08 -13.26
N VAL A 148 -20.51 -4.28 -12.72
CA VAL A 148 -21.52 -5.32 -12.48
C VAL A 148 -22.53 -4.90 -11.41
N HIS A 149 -22.07 -4.17 -10.37
CA HIS A 149 -22.91 -3.81 -9.24
C HIS A 149 -23.25 -2.30 -9.22
N GLY A 150 -22.72 -1.50 -10.13
CA GLY A 150 -22.90 -0.04 -10.15
C GLY A 150 -22.41 0.66 -8.88
N THR A 151 -21.41 0.09 -8.20
CA THR A 151 -20.94 0.58 -6.89
C THR A 151 -19.46 0.93 -6.93
N PHE A 152 -19.10 1.94 -6.12
CA PHE A 152 -17.72 2.34 -5.90
C PHE A 152 -17.19 1.77 -4.58
N SER A 153 -15.91 1.42 -4.56
CA SER A 153 -15.22 0.98 -3.34
C SER A 153 -13.75 1.43 -3.34
N LYS A 154 -13.20 1.61 -2.14
CA LYS A 154 -11.77 1.76 -1.93
C LYS A 154 -11.23 0.41 -1.46
N THR A 155 -10.58 -0.30 -2.36
CA THR A 155 -9.98 -1.63 -2.14
C THR A 155 -8.46 -1.58 -2.16
N ASP A 156 -7.90 -0.52 -2.72
CA ASP A 156 -6.48 -0.24 -2.67
C ASP A 156 -6.17 0.56 -1.40
N HIS A 157 -5.16 0.11 -0.66
CA HIS A 157 -4.81 0.71 0.62
C HIS A 157 -3.31 1.00 0.72
N MET A 158 -2.97 2.02 1.48
CA MET A 158 -1.65 2.29 2.01
C MET A 158 -1.75 2.36 3.53
N ILE A 159 -1.22 1.36 4.20
CA ILE A 159 -1.25 1.21 5.64
C ILE A 159 0.13 1.54 6.18
N GLY A 160 0.19 2.44 7.16
CA GLY A 160 1.44 2.87 7.79
C GLY A 160 1.38 2.74 9.31
N HIS A 161 2.53 2.50 9.93
CA HIS A 161 2.62 2.48 11.38
C HIS A 161 2.31 3.87 11.96
N LYS A 162 1.52 3.94 13.02
CA LYS A 162 1.05 5.20 13.65
C LYS A 162 2.19 6.16 13.98
N ALA A 163 3.31 5.65 14.51
CA ALA A 163 4.50 6.46 14.80
C ALA A 163 5.15 7.12 13.57
N SER A 164 4.90 6.57 12.38
CA SER A 164 5.45 7.06 11.11
C SER A 164 4.54 8.02 10.35
N LEU A 165 3.27 8.19 10.75
CA LEU A 165 2.31 9.07 10.06
C LEU A 165 2.82 10.50 9.92
N LYS A 166 3.55 11.01 10.92
CA LYS A 166 4.17 12.36 10.89
C LYS A 166 5.21 12.58 9.79
N LYS A 167 5.77 11.49 9.23
CA LYS A 167 6.73 11.53 8.12
C LYS A 167 6.06 11.78 6.77
N PHE A 168 4.77 11.51 6.67
CA PHE A 168 4.02 11.72 5.45
C PHE A 168 3.58 13.18 5.33
N LYS A 169 3.61 13.69 4.11
CA LYS A 169 3.22 15.05 3.77
C LYS A 169 1.80 15.09 3.23
N LYS A 170 1.48 14.17 2.33
CA LYS A 170 0.23 14.15 1.58
C LYS A 170 -0.03 12.75 1.04
N ILE A 171 -1.30 12.37 0.97
CA ILE A 171 -1.76 11.19 0.25
C ILE A 171 -2.95 11.58 -0.63
N GLU A 172 -2.98 11.08 -1.86
CA GLU A 172 -4.01 11.39 -2.85
C GLU A 172 -4.43 10.13 -3.60
N ILE A 173 -5.69 10.07 -3.99
CA ILE A 173 -6.18 9.16 -5.02
C ILE A 173 -6.02 9.88 -6.36
N ILE A 174 -5.30 9.27 -7.30
CA ILE A 174 -5.04 9.81 -8.64
C ILE A 174 -5.73 8.97 -9.69
N SER A 175 -6.35 9.64 -10.66
CA SER A 175 -7.05 8.95 -11.75
C SER A 175 -6.08 8.15 -12.62
N SER A 176 -6.49 6.96 -13.02
CA SER A 176 -5.80 6.11 -13.98
C SER A 176 -6.59 6.05 -15.29
N ILE A 177 -5.90 6.21 -16.42
CA ILE A 177 -6.48 6.05 -17.76
C ILE A 177 -6.23 4.67 -18.36
N ILE A 178 -5.44 3.84 -17.66
CA ILE A 178 -4.98 2.53 -18.16
C ILE A 178 -5.47 1.36 -17.31
N SER A 179 -6.25 1.63 -16.25
CA SER A 179 -6.75 0.66 -15.29
C SER A 179 -8.13 1.09 -14.81
N ASP A 180 -8.97 0.12 -14.46
CA ASP A 180 -10.21 0.28 -13.72
C ASP A 180 -9.99 0.64 -12.24
N HIS A 181 -8.76 0.49 -11.76
CA HIS A 181 -8.33 1.00 -10.47
C HIS A 181 -7.66 2.36 -10.58
N GLN A 182 -7.94 3.22 -9.61
CA GLN A 182 -7.27 4.49 -9.38
C GLN A 182 -5.96 4.27 -8.62
N GLY A 183 -4.97 5.14 -8.87
CA GLY A 183 -3.69 5.06 -8.15
C GLY A 183 -3.74 5.76 -6.79
N LEU A 184 -2.95 5.27 -5.82
CA LEU A 184 -2.64 5.98 -4.58
C LEU A 184 -1.25 6.62 -4.70
N LYS A 185 -1.15 7.91 -4.38
CA LYS A 185 0.10 8.66 -4.35
C LYS A 185 0.38 9.14 -2.94
N LEU A 186 1.51 8.70 -2.36
CA LEU A 186 1.99 9.13 -1.05
C LEU A 186 3.23 10.00 -1.21
N GLU A 187 3.20 11.18 -0.63
CA GLU A 187 4.36 12.07 -0.53
C GLU A 187 4.91 12.05 0.90
N THR A 188 6.22 11.87 1.02
CA THR A 188 6.92 11.96 2.30
C THR A 188 7.52 13.36 2.50
N LYS A 189 7.67 13.77 3.75
CA LYS A 189 8.38 15.00 4.09
C LYS A 189 9.88 14.80 3.84
N PRO A 190 10.57 15.78 3.21
CA PRO A 190 12.02 15.72 3.11
C PRO A 190 12.65 15.80 4.51
N LYS A 191 13.72 15.00 4.74
CA LYS A 191 14.51 15.09 5.96
C LYS A 191 15.39 16.35 5.92
N GLY A 192 15.32 17.17 6.97
CA GLY A 192 16.36 18.15 7.30
C GLY A 192 16.47 19.35 6.36
N LYS A 193 15.49 20.22 6.37
CA LYS A 193 15.73 21.65 6.52
C LYS A 193 14.86 22.11 7.69
N ASN A 194 15.49 22.49 8.81
CA ASN A 194 14.84 23.36 9.77
C ASN A 194 14.34 24.59 9.00
N TRP A 195 13.05 24.59 8.70
CA TRP A 195 12.39 25.81 8.28
C TRP A 195 12.34 26.70 9.52
N LYS A 196 13.46 27.40 9.76
CA LYS A 196 13.41 28.66 10.52
C LYS A 196 12.44 29.53 9.72
N HIS A 197 11.32 29.86 10.34
CA HIS A 197 10.48 30.94 9.89
C HIS A 197 11.36 32.18 9.73
N SER A 198 11.80 32.50 8.54
CA SER A 198 12.17 33.83 8.19
C SER A 198 10.88 34.62 8.05
N LYS A 199 10.47 35.26 9.14
CA LYS A 199 9.55 36.38 9.08
C LYS A 199 10.28 37.46 8.27
N LEU A 200 9.71 37.87 7.18
CA LEU A 200 9.76 39.22 6.63
C LEU A 200 8.35 39.74 6.53
#